data_71b67655971bf09f0ae4f03c75d97f95
#
_entry.id   71b67655971bf09f0ae4f03c75d97f95
#
_cell.length_a   1.000
_cell.length_b   1.000
_cell.length_c   1.000
_cell.angle_alpha   90.00
_cell.angle_beta   90.00
_cell.angle_gamma   90.00
#
_symmetry.space_group_name_H-M   'P 1'
#
loop_
_entity.id
_entity.type
_entity.pdbx_description
1 polymer ?
#
loop_
_entity_poly.entity_id
_entity_poly.type
_entity_poly.pdbx_seq_one_letter_code
_entity_poly.pdbx_strand_id
1 'polypeptide(L)'
;VVDSSDLTLNISRETLQHNGQLRAIARRLEKKIKADLANMRDDDREAYEKFFEQFGRTLKFGIYQSYGMAKDTLGDLLLFYSAKEQKMITLDEYLAAAPAGADSIFYAAGDSLERLAAMPLVTTVLAKGYDVLLCDQDVDEFCMMAMGTYGEHAVDGDEENKQPYFIKNVGSEDLGLTTDEEKKEAEEATES
;
A
#
# COMPACT_ATOMS: atom_id res chain seq x y z
N VAL A 1 0.50 29.38 -4.30
CA VAL A 1 -0.02 30.20 -5.42
C VAL A 1 0.97 30.08 -6.57
N VAL A 2 0.51 29.67 -7.74
CA VAL A 2 1.34 29.61 -8.96
C VAL A 2 0.98 30.82 -9.82
N ASP A 3 1.95 31.63 -10.14
CA ASP A 3 1.82 32.78 -11.03
C ASP A 3 2.57 32.53 -12.34
N SER A 4 1.96 32.84 -13.45
CA SER A 4 2.58 32.71 -14.79
C SER A 4 2.00 33.74 -15.72
N SER A 5 2.87 34.57 -16.28
CA SER A 5 2.55 35.58 -17.30
C SER A 5 2.12 34.97 -18.65
N ASP A 6 2.41 33.69 -18.86
CA ASP A 6 2.16 32.99 -20.12
C ASP A 6 0.77 32.31 -20.17
N LEU A 7 0.01 32.39 -19.07
CA LEU A 7 -1.34 31.86 -19.02
C LEU A 7 -2.32 32.84 -19.66
N THR A 8 -2.97 32.41 -20.74
CA THR A 8 -4.09 33.16 -21.33
C THR A 8 -5.23 33.26 -20.33
N LEU A 9 -5.71 34.47 -20.05
CA LEU A 9 -6.89 34.73 -19.24
C LEU A 9 -8.12 34.10 -19.92
N ASN A 10 -8.61 33.00 -19.30
CA ASN A 10 -9.82 32.34 -19.74
C ASN A 10 -10.87 32.44 -18.64
N ILE A 11 -12.08 32.84 -19.00
CA ILE A 11 -13.17 33.15 -18.07
C ILE A 11 -13.82 31.88 -17.49
N SER A 12 -13.56 30.71 -18.08
CA SER A 12 -14.12 29.42 -17.66
C SER A 12 -13.09 28.53 -16.98
N ARG A 13 -13.39 28.04 -15.77
CA ARG A 13 -12.56 27.05 -15.05
C ARG A 13 -12.33 25.78 -15.86
N GLU A 14 -13.30 25.33 -16.64
CA GLU A 14 -13.21 24.11 -17.46
C GLU A 14 -12.21 24.27 -18.59
N THR A 15 -12.12 25.45 -19.21
CA THR A 15 -11.18 25.73 -20.29
C THR A 15 -9.73 25.80 -19.80
N LEU A 16 -9.50 26.21 -18.55
CA LEU A 16 -8.17 26.20 -17.93
C LEU A 16 -7.64 24.77 -17.70
N GLN A 17 -8.50 23.81 -17.38
CA GLN A 17 -8.10 22.42 -17.17
C GLN A 17 -7.55 21.73 -18.42
N HIS A 18 -7.92 22.19 -19.60
CA HIS A 18 -7.46 21.65 -20.89
C HIS A 18 -6.21 22.33 -21.48
N ASN A 19 -5.70 23.37 -20.82
CA ASN A 19 -4.51 24.06 -21.28
C ASN A 19 -3.24 23.17 -21.07
N GLY A 20 -2.46 22.97 -22.12
CA GLY A 20 -1.22 22.17 -22.09
C GLY A 20 -0.19 22.70 -21.09
N GLN A 21 -0.12 24.02 -20.91
CA GLN A 21 0.78 24.65 -19.92
C GLN A 21 0.35 24.35 -18.50
N LEU A 22 -0.94 24.41 -18.19
CA LEU A 22 -1.47 24.04 -16.85
C LEU A 22 -1.20 22.56 -16.54
N ARG A 23 -1.37 21.68 -17.51
CA ARG A 23 -1.01 20.26 -17.32
C ARG A 23 0.49 20.07 -17.05
N ALA A 24 1.35 20.83 -17.73
CA ALA A 24 2.78 20.79 -17.48
C ALA A 24 3.15 21.32 -16.08
N ILE A 25 2.50 22.41 -15.66
CA ILE A 25 2.67 22.97 -14.29
C ILE A 25 2.17 21.96 -13.25
N ALA A 26 0.99 21.37 -13.44
CA ALA A 26 0.44 20.37 -12.52
C ALA A 26 1.40 19.19 -12.33
N ARG A 27 1.89 18.60 -13.42
CA ARG A 27 2.87 17.49 -13.36
C ARG A 27 4.16 17.85 -12.63
N ARG A 28 4.67 19.08 -12.82
CA ARG A 28 5.87 19.55 -12.09
C ARG A 28 5.62 19.72 -10.61
N LEU A 29 4.44 20.25 -10.25
CA LEU A 29 4.03 20.40 -8.85
C LEU A 29 3.83 19.04 -8.18
N GLU A 30 3.13 18.12 -8.84
CA GLU A 30 2.95 16.75 -8.35
C GLU A 30 4.30 16.07 -8.09
N LYS A 31 5.20 16.12 -9.07
CA LYS A 31 6.54 15.55 -8.93
C LYS A 31 7.33 16.18 -7.77
N LYS A 32 7.24 17.52 -7.62
CA LYS A 32 7.93 18.21 -6.54
C LYS A 32 7.33 17.87 -5.18
N ILE A 33 6.01 17.89 -5.04
CA ILE A 33 5.30 17.53 -3.80
C ILE A 33 5.64 16.10 -3.41
N LYS A 34 5.61 15.16 -4.36
CA LYS A 34 6.01 13.78 -4.11
C LYS A 34 7.44 13.69 -3.57
N ALA A 35 8.39 14.37 -4.20
CA ALA A 35 9.79 14.37 -3.77
C ALA A 35 9.95 14.99 -2.36
N ASP A 36 9.25 16.09 -2.08
CA ASP A 36 9.30 16.74 -0.76
C ASP A 36 8.69 15.84 0.33
N LEU A 37 7.61 15.11 0.04
CA LEU A 37 7.00 14.15 0.95
C LEU A 37 7.88 12.92 1.17
N ALA A 38 8.52 12.40 0.12
CA ALA A 38 9.46 11.29 0.23
C ALA A 38 10.69 11.69 1.09
N ASN A 39 11.25 12.88 0.87
CA ASN A 39 12.33 13.39 1.70
C ASN A 39 11.89 13.54 3.17
N MET A 40 10.69 14.08 3.42
CA MET A 40 10.16 14.20 4.79
C MET A 40 10.00 12.81 5.44
N ARG A 41 9.50 11.81 4.70
CA ARG A 41 9.37 10.42 5.17
C ARG A 41 10.73 9.82 5.58
N ASP A 42 11.77 10.10 4.81
CA ASP A 42 13.10 9.50 4.98
C ASP A 42 13.96 10.27 6.00
N ASP A 43 13.87 11.61 6.03
CA ASP A 43 14.71 12.49 6.84
C ASP A 43 14.05 12.88 8.17
N ASP A 44 12.72 12.99 8.24
CA ASP A 44 11.95 13.38 9.43
C ASP A 44 10.65 12.59 9.55
N ARG A 45 10.78 11.33 9.95
CA ARG A 45 9.66 10.38 10.07
C ARG A 45 8.55 10.89 10.98
N GLU A 46 8.89 11.55 12.08
CA GLU A 46 7.89 12.08 13.02
C GLU A 46 7.04 13.19 12.38
N ALA A 47 7.65 14.09 11.62
CA ALA A 47 6.92 15.11 10.87
C ALA A 47 6.07 14.48 9.79
N TYR A 48 6.57 13.43 9.12
CA TYR A 48 5.82 12.72 8.08
C TYR A 48 4.59 11.99 8.66
N GLU A 49 4.70 11.33 9.79
CA GLU A 49 3.58 10.68 10.46
C GLU A 49 2.49 11.68 10.85
N LYS A 50 2.86 12.85 11.39
CA LYS A 50 1.91 13.94 11.68
C LYS A 50 1.21 14.48 10.42
N PHE A 51 1.95 14.58 9.32
CA PHE A 51 1.36 14.90 8.02
C PHE A 51 0.38 13.80 7.57
N PHE A 52 0.79 12.54 7.70
CA PHE A 52 0.01 11.40 7.27
C PHE A 52 -1.28 11.21 8.10
N GLU A 53 -1.28 11.51 9.39
CA GLU A 53 -2.48 11.53 10.23
C GLU A 53 -3.57 12.46 9.66
N GLN A 54 -3.17 13.58 9.05
CA GLN A 54 -4.11 14.55 8.49
C GLN A 54 -4.48 14.27 7.05
N PHE A 55 -3.55 13.81 6.24
CA PHE A 55 -3.69 13.71 4.78
C PHE A 55 -3.62 12.28 4.24
N GLY A 56 -3.21 11.30 5.03
CA GLY A 56 -3.04 9.91 4.60
C GLY A 56 -4.31 9.30 4.03
N ARG A 57 -5.45 9.63 4.63
CA ARG A 57 -6.76 9.23 4.13
C ARG A 57 -7.05 9.75 2.71
N THR A 58 -6.64 10.97 2.41
CA THR A 58 -6.77 11.56 1.07
C THR A 58 -5.86 10.89 0.05
N LEU A 59 -4.63 10.54 0.45
CA LEU A 59 -3.68 9.82 -0.42
C LEU A 59 -4.21 8.41 -0.74
N LYS A 60 -4.69 7.67 0.25
CA LYS A 60 -5.31 6.35 0.09
C LYS A 60 -6.55 6.41 -0.81
N PHE A 61 -7.40 7.40 -0.58
CA PHE A 61 -8.58 7.64 -1.42
C PHE A 61 -8.21 7.97 -2.87
N GLY A 62 -7.11 8.69 -3.11
CA GLY A 62 -6.58 8.97 -4.45
C GLY A 62 -6.24 7.70 -5.23
N ILE A 63 -5.67 6.69 -4.58
CA ILE A 63 -5.41 5.39 -5.19
C ILE A 63 -6.72 4.67 -5.52
N TYR A 64 -7.65 4.61 -4.58
CA TYR A 64 -8.96 4.01 -4.79
C TYR A 64 -9.71 4.68 -5.96
N GLN A 65 -9.78 6.02 -5.97
CA GLN A 65 -10.47 6.79 -7.00
C GLN A 65 -9.84 6.63 -8.39
N SER A 66 -8.54 6.39 -8.46
CA SER A 66 -7.82 6.12 -9.71
C SER A 66 -7.89 4.65 -10.14
N TYR A 67 -8.66 3.80 -9.44
CA TYR A 67 -8.69 2.34 -9.68
C TYR A 67 -7.30 1.71 -9.65
N GLY A 68 -6.47 2.15 -8.70
CA GLY A 68 -5.10 1.65 -8.53
C GLY A 68 -4.06 2.24 -9.51
N MET A 69 -4.44 3.05 -10.48
CA MET A 69 -3.48 3.63 -11.44
C MET A 69 -2.46 4.57 -10.79
N ALA A 70 -2.80 5.16 -9.64
CA ALA A 70 -1.89 6.04 -8.90
C ALA A 70 -0.94 5.28 -7.97
N LYS A 71 -0.99 3.93 -7.89
CA LYS A 71 -0.18 3.13 -6.96
C LYS A 71 1.33 3.33 -7.16
N ASP A 72 1.80 3.42 -8.39
CA ASP A 72 3.22 3.62 -8.71
C ASP A 72 3.71 5.03 -8.34
N THR A 73 2.77 5.97 -8.19
CA THR A 73 3.08 7.35 -7.80
C THR A 73 2.96 7.59 -6.31
N LEU A 74 1.97 7.02 -5.65
CA LEU A 74 1.61 7.30 -4.27
C LEU A 74 1.88 6.15 -3.31
N GLY A 75 2.05 4.92 -3.80
CA GLY A 75 2.15 3.72 -2.95
C GLY A 75 3.30 3.77 -1.95
N ASP A 76 4.45 4.29 -2.36
CA ASP A 76 5.64 4.47 -1.52
C ASP A 76 5.47 5.52 -0.40
N LEU A 77 4.45 6.37 -0.52
CA LEU A 77 4.10 7.39 0.48
C LEU A 77 3.09 6.89 1.52
N LEU A 78 2.47 5.74 1.31
CA LEU A 78 1.43 5.27 2.23
C LEU A 78 2.03 4.64 3.49
N LEU A 79 1.35 4.90 4.61
CA LEU A 79 1.62 4.25 5.88
C LEU A 79 0.45 3.37 6.30
N PHE A 80 0.79 2.20 6.85
CA PHE A 80 -0.14 1.26 7.43
C PHE A 80 0.41 0.76 8.76
N TYR A 81 -0.46 0.37 9.69
CA TYR A 81 -0.03 -0.13 10.98
C TYR A 81 0.44 -1.58 10.88
N SER A 82 1.69 -1.85 11.24
CA SER A 82 2.27 -3.19 11.31
C SER A 82 1.87 -3.90 12.59
N ALA A 83 1.33 -5.10 12.48
CA ALA A 83 1.04 -5.96 13.63
C ALA A 83 2.32 -6.42 14.33
N LYS A 84 3.38 -6.69 13.58
CA LYS A 84 4.68 -7.16 14.08
C LYS A 84 5.48 -6.05 14.74
N GLU A 85 5.62 -4.91 14.06
CA GLU A 85 6.41 -3.77 14.51
C GLU A 85 5.68 -2.85 15.51
N GLN A 86 4.34 -2.97 15.58
CA GLN A 86 3.45 -2.16 16.41
C GLN A 86 3.61 -0.63 16.18
N LYS A 87 3.84 -0.27 14.91
CA LYS A 87 3.98 1.12 14.46
C LYS A 87 3.53 1.28 13.01
N MET A 88 3.43 2.52 12.57
CA MET A 88 3.17 2.83 11.16
C MET A 88 4.41 2.52 10.32
N ILE A 89 4.25 1.76 9.23
CA ILE A 89 5.32 1.43 8.28
C ILE A 89 4.87 1.69 6.85
N THR A 90 5.83 1.86 5.94
CA THR A 90 5.57 1.88 4.50
C THR A 90 5.48 0.46 3.94
N LEU A 91 4.97 0.32 2.71
CA LEU A 91 4.98 -0.95 2.00
C LEU A 91 6.41 -1.42 1.69
N ASP A 92 7.34 -0.50 1.42
CA ASP A 92 8.75 -0.83 1.20
C ASP A 92 9.42 -1.38 2.48
N GLU A 93 9.10 -0.79 3.66
CA GLU A 93 9.56 -1.31 4.96
C GLU A 93 8.98 -2.71 5.24
N TYR A 94 7.71 -2.95 4.87
CA TYR A 94 7.11 -4.27 4.96
C TYR A 94 7.88 -5.29 4.11
N LEU A 95 8.14 -4.97 2.84
CA LEU A 95 8.84 -5.86 1.92
C LEU A 95 10.28 -6.11 2.33
N ALA A 96 10.98 -5.09 2.86
CA ALA A 96 12.34 -5.24 3.36
C ALA A 96 12.45 -6.20 4.57
N ALA A 97 11.38 -6.33 5.37
CA ALA A 97 11.29 -7.22 6.53
C ALA A 97 10.62 -8.57 6.21
N ALA A 98 10.15 -8.77 4.97
CA ALA A 98 9.47 -10.00 4.55
C ALA A 98 10.43 -11.20 4.54
N PRO A 99 9.95 -12.41 4.88
CA PRO A 99 10.78 -13.60 4.82
C PRO A 99 11.21 -13.94 3.38
N ALA A 100 12.33 -14.65 3.26
CA ALA A 100 12.81 -15.08 1.95
C ALA A 100 11.76 -15.96 1.24
N GLY A 101 11.53 -15.67 -0.05
CA GLY A 101 10.51 -16.36 -0.84
C GLY A 101 9.09 -15.82 -0.64
N ALA A 102 8.89 -14.74 0.11
CA ALA A 102 7.61 -14.08 0.19
C ALA A 102 7.17 -13.57 -1.20
N ASP A 103 5.91 -13.75 -1.51
CA ASP A 103 5.25 -13.30 -2.74
C ASP A 103 4.04 -12.38 -2.47
N SER A 104 3.75 -12.13 -1.20
CA SER A 104 2.51 -11.47 -0.79
C SER A 104 2.72 -10.48 0.35
N ILE A 105 1.90 -9.44 0.32
CA ILE A 105 1.69 -8.47 1.40
C ILE A 105 0.33 -8.80 2.03
N PHE A 106 0.34 -9.12 3.33
CA PHE A 106 -0.88 -9.48 4.06
C PHE A 106 -1.46 -8.29 4.79
N TYR A 107 -2.79 -8.14 4.73
CA TYR A 107 -3.52 -7.16 5.53
C TYR A 107 -4.77 -7.76 6.16
N ALA A 108 -5.21 -7.14 7.25
CA ALA A 108 -6.49 -7.39 7.89
C ALA A 108 -7.27 -6.08 7.98
N ALA A 109 -8.56 -6.10 7.66
CA ALA A 109 -9.42 -4.92 7.73
C ALA A 109 -10.54 -5.12 8.77
N GLY A 110 -10.86 -4.07 9.53
CA GLY A 110 -11.92 -4.09 10.54
C GLY A 110 -11.99 -2.83 11.38
N ASP A 111 -12.70 -2.90 12.51
CA ASP A 111 -13.13 -1.72 13.27
C ASP A 111 -12.07 -1.14 14.22
N SER A 112 -11.05 -1.93 14.62
CA SER A 112 -10.00 -1.46 15.53
C SER A 112 -8.74 -2.30 15.45
N LEU A 113 -7.59 -1.65 15.64
CA LEU A 113 -6.27 -2.30 15.64
C LEU A 113 -6.18 -3.44 16.66
N GLU A 114 -6.74 -3.26 17.87
CA GLU A 114 -6.71 -4.27 18.93
C GLU A 114 -7.45 -5.55 18.53
N ARG A 115 -8.64 -5.42 17.93
CA ARG A 115 -9.42 -6.56 17.46
C ARG A 115 -8.73 -7.27 16.29
N LEU A 116 -8.19 -6.52 15.36
CA LEU A 116 -7.45 -7.04 14.23
C LEU A 116 -6.22 -7.82 14.68
N ALA A 117 -5.41 -7.25 15.60
CA ALA A 117 -4.24 -7.91 16.15
C ALA A 117 -4.57 -9.23 16.89
N ALA A 118 -5.77 -9.33 17.48
CA ALA A 118 -6.24 -10.51 18.21
C ALA A 118 -6.88 -11.58 17.28
N MET A 119 -7.01 -11.33 15.99
CA MET A 119 -7.60 -12.30 15.06
C MET A 119 -6.71 -13.55 14.93
N PRO A 120 -7.29 -14.78 15.01
CA PRO A 120 -6.52 -16.02 14.86
C PRO A 120 -5.75 -16.10 13.54
N LEU A 121 -6.33 -15.59 12.44
CA LEU A 121 -5.68 -15.56 11.14
C LEU A 121 -4.45 -14.64 11.13
N VAL A 122 -4.53 -13.48 11.75
CA VAL A 122 -3.38 -12.57 11.92
C VAL A 122 -2.27 -13.25 12.71
N THR A 123 -2.62 -13.86 13.85
CA THR A 123 -1.66 -14.59 14.69
C THR A 123 -0.99 -15.73 13.92
N THR A 124 -1.73 -16.45 13.08
CA THR A 124 -1.20 -17.54 12.27
C THR A 124 -0.19 -17.03 11.24
N VAL A 125 -0.50 -15.94 10.54
CA VAL A 125 0.40 -15.32 9.56
C VAL A 125 1.68 -14.82 10.23
N LEU A 126 1.56 -14.17 11.39
CA LEU A 126 2.71 -13.72 12.19
C LEU A 126 3.58 -14.89 12.66
N ALA A 127 2.97 -16.01 13.09
CA ALA A 127 3.70 -17.21 13.50
C ALA A 127 4.52 -17.85 12.36
N LYS A 128 4.11 -17.65 11.11
CA LYS A 128 4.86 -18.09 9.91
C LYS A 128 5.97 -17.08 9.50
N GLY A 129 6.20 -16.04 10.28
CA GLY A 129 7.27 -15.06 10.09
C GLY A 129 6.91 -13.86 9.22
N TYR A 130 5.71 -13.84 8.64
CA TYR A 130 5.20 -12.69 7.89
C TYR A 130 4.72 -11.59 8.84
N ASP A 131 4.60 -10.37 8.33
CA ASP A 131 3.87 -9.29 9.00
C ASP A 131 2.43 -9.20 8.45
N VAL A 132 1.56 -8.47 9.16
CA VAL A 132 0.20 -8.16 8.71
C VAL A 132 -0.06 -6.67 8.92
N LEU A 133 -0.51 -5.99 7.87
CA LEU A 133 -0.92 -4.60 7.94
C LEU A 133 -2.35 -4.51 8.48
N LEU A 134 -2.54 -3.82 9.59
CA LEU A 134 -3.84 -3.64 10.23
C LEU A 134 -4.51 -2.38 9.69
N CYS A 135 -5.65 -2.56 9.07
CA CYS A 135 -6.43 -1.54 8.37
C CYS A 135 -7.70 -1.26 9.16
N ASP A 136 -7.70 -0.24 10.02
CA ASP A 136 -8.83 0.12 10.88
C ASP A 136 -9.72 1.24 10.32
N GLN A 137 -9.39 1.73 9.12
CA GLN A 137 -10.18 2.71 8.39
C GLN A 137 -10.74 2.10 7.10
N ASP A 138 -12.00 2.38 6.79
CA ASP A 138 -12.66 1.88 5.56
C ASP A 138 -11.85 2.16 4.29
N VAL A 139 -11.20 3.33 4.23
CA VAL A 139 -10.37 3.72 3.07
C VAL A 139 -9.16 2.81 2.88
N ASP A 140 -8.65 2.20 3.95
CA ASP A 140 -7.48 1.32 3.89
C ASP A 140 -7.78 0.07 3.09
N GLU A 141 -8.90 -0.58 3.40
CA GLU A 141 -9.32 -1.79 2.68
C GLU A 141 -9.58 -1.49 1.20
N PHE A 142 -10.31 -0.41 0.90
CA PHE A 142 -10.54 0.01 -0.49
C PHE A 142 -9.25 0.35 -1.22
N CYS A 143 -8.29 0.97 -0.54
CA CYS A 143 -6.97 1.26 -1.10
C CYS A 143 -6.21 -0.03 -1.43
N MET A 144 -6.13 -0.98 -0.47
CA MET A 144 -5.47 -2.27 -0.65
C MET A 144 -6.08 -3.08 -1.79
N MET A 145 -7.41 -3.14 -1.87
CA MET A 145 -8.14 -3.81 -2.95
C MET A 145 -7.86 -3.16 -4.31
N ALA A 146 -7.86 -1.82 -4.38
CA ALA A 146 -7.61 -1.09 -5.62
C ALA A 146 -6.16 -1.24 -6.10
N MET A 147 -5.19 -1.32 -5.18
CA MET A 147 -3.79 -1.56 -5.52
C MET A 147 -3.58 -2.98 -6.06
N GLY A 148 -4.12 -3.99 -5.40
CA GLY A 148 -4.03 -5.41 -5.75
C GLY A 148 -2.60 -5.99 -5.71
N THR A 149 -1.61 -5.21 -6.13
CA THR A 149 -0.19 -5.57 -6.15
C THR A 149 0.69 -4.37 -5.83
N TYR A 150 1.90 -4.62 -5.28
CA TYR A 150 2.91 -3.58 -5.03
C TYR A 150 4.33 -4.15 -5.11
N GLY A 151 5.28 -3.34 -5.63
CA GLY A 151 6.67 -3.75 -5.76
C GLY A 151 6.85 -4.96 -6.69
N GLU A 152 8.05 -5.51 -6.72
CA GLU A 152 8.40 -6.68 -7.52
C GLU A 152 9.43 -7.54 -6.78
N HIS A 153 9.38 -8.86 -6.98
CA HIS A 153 10.36 -9.81 -6.48
C HIS A 153 10.86 -10.74 -7.59
N ALA A 154 12.09 -11.21 -7.46
CA ALA A 154 12.64 -12.21 -8.35
C ALA A 154 12.00 -13.58 -8.07
N VAL A 155 11.58 -14.29 -9.10
CA VAL A 155 11.03 -15.66 -9.00
C VAL A 155 12.18 -16.65 -9.06
N ASP A 156 12.24 -17.57 -8.09
CA ASP A 156 13.30 -18.59 -7.98
C ASP A 156 14.74 -18.02 -7.99
N GLY A 157 14.89 -16.73 -7.58
CA GLY A 157 16.19 -16.05 -7.58
C GLY A 157 16.64 -15.55 -8.97
N ASP A 158 15.77 -15.62 -9.97
CA ASP A 158 16.02 -15.10 -11.31
C ASP A 158 15.64 -13.61 -11.40
N GLU A 159 16.65 -12.75 -11.42
CA GLU A 159 16.48 -11.28 -11.52
C GLU A 159 15.88 -10.82 -12.87
N GLU A 160 15.87 -11.66 -13.89
CA GLU A 160 15.21 -11.37 -15.16
C GLU A 160 13.73 -11.75 -15.15
N ASN A 161 13.32 -12.65 -14.23
CA ASN A 161 11.94 -13.07 -14.06
C ASN A 161 11.35 -12.46 -12.77
N LYS A 162 10.77 -11.26 -12.89
CA LYS A 162 10.17 -10.54 -11.77
C LYS A 162 8.65 -10.65 -11.79
N GLN A 163 8.08 -10.82 -10.60
CA GLN A 163 6.64 -10.77 -10.40
C GLN A 163 6.29 -9.76 -9.30
N PRO A 164 5.10 -9.14 -9.35
CA PRO A 164 4.67 -8.24 -8.31
C PRO A 164 4.29 -9.02 -7.04
N TYR A 165 4.48 -8.40 -5.87
CA TYR A 165 3.88 -8.90 -4.62
C TYR A 165 2.37 -8.72 -4.66
N PHE A 166 1.63 -9.77 -4.35
CA PHE A 166 0.16 -9.71 -4.26
C PHE A 166 -0.28 -9.18 -2.91
N ILE A 167 -1.25 -8.27 -2.90
CA ILE A 167 -1.87 -7.76 -1.68
C ILE A 167 -3.05 -8.66 -1.33
N LYS A 168 -2.97 -9.37 -0.19
CA LYS A 168 -3.95 -10.37 0.22
C LYS A 168 -4.58 -10.03 1.58
N ASN A 169 -5.91 -10.08 1.64
CA ASN A 169 -6.63 -10.03 2.92
C ASN A 169 -6.45 -11.38 3.64
N VAL A 170 -6.05 -11.36 4.92
CA VAL A 170 -5.89 -12.59 5.72
C VAL A 170 -7.20 -13.38 5.88
N GLY A 171 -8.35 -12.75 5.68
CA GLY A 171 -9.66 -13.40 5.67
C GLY A 171 -10.03 -14.08 4.35
N SER A 172 -9.20 -13.96 3.29
CA SER A 172 -9.45 -14.65 2.02
C SER A 172 -9.13 -16.15 2.12
N GLU A 173 -9.86 -16.96 1.34
CA GLU A 173 -9.79 -18.44 1.41
C GLU A 173 -8.42 -19.01 0.99
N ASP A 174 -7.65 -18.30 0.17
CA ASP A 174 -6.34 -18.77 -0.31
C ASP A 174 -5.22 -17.77 0.05
N LEU A 175 -4.60 -17.96 1.18
CA LEU A 175 -3.43 -17.19 1.59
C LEU A 175 -2.12 -17.69 0.93
N GLY A 176 -2.11 -18.89 0.35
CA GLY A 176 -0.89 -19.51 -0.19
C GLY A 176 0.15 -19.87 0.88
N LEU A 177 -0.25 -19.88 2.16
CA LEU A 177 0.63 -20.12 3.31
C LEU A 177 0.65 -21.58 3.79
N THR A 178 -0.22 -22.43 3.24
CA THR A 178 -0.24 -23.86 3.56
C THR A 178 0.93 -24.57 2.86
N THR A 179 1.77 -25.23 3.64
CA THR A 179 2.77 -26.13 3.10
C THR A 179 2.11 -27.35 2.46
N ASP A 180 2.81 -28.01 1.53
CA ASP A 180 2.27 -29.25 0.91
C ASP A 180 2.02 -30.36 1.93
N GLU A 181 2.72 -30.33 3.07
CA GLU A 181 2.50 -31.25 4.20
C GLU A 181 1.19 -30.91 4.95
N GLU A 182 0.93 -29.65 5.24
CA GLU A 182 -0.31 -29.20 5.89
C GLU A 182 -1.54 -29.43 5.00
N LYS A 183 -1.39 -29.35 3.67
CA LYS A 183 -2.47 -29.69 2.71
C LYS A 183 -2.82 -31.19 2.75
N LYS A 184 -1.80 -32.04 2.82
CA LYS A 184 -1.99 -33.52 2.92
C LYS A 184 -2.64 -33.93 4.24
N GLU A 185 -2.19 -33.33 5.36
CA GLU A 185 -2.79 -33.59 6.68
C GLU A 185 -4.25 -33.14 6.74
N ALA A 186 -4.61 -32.00 6.11
CA ALA A 186 -5.97 -31.52 6.04
C ALA A 186 -6.87 -32.42 5.15
N GLU A 187 -6.35 -32.92 4.04
CA GLU A 187 -7.05 -33.88 3.16
C GLU A 187 -7.28 -35.23 3.87
N GLU A 188 -6.27 -35.76 4.55
CA GLU A 188 -6.37 -37.02 5.32
C GLU A 188 -7.35 -36.90 6.51
N ALA A 189 -7.43 -35.73 7.15
CA ALA A 189 -8.38 -35.48 8.24
C ALA A 189 -9.84 -35.34 7.77
N THR A 190 -10.04 -35.04 6.48
CA THR A 190 -11.40 -34.89 5.89
C THR A 190 -11.95 -36.21 5.36
N GLU A 191 -11.10 -37.21 5.11
CA GLU A 191 -11.50 -38.56 4.62
C GLU A 191 -11.71 -39.58 5.76
N SER A 192 -11.59 -39.20 7.04
CA SER A 192 -11.85 -40.05 8.20
C SER A 192 -13.17 -39.72 8.88
#